data_3571151cd551233f16db9a07edda1b91
#
_entry.id   3571151cd551233f16db9a07edda1b91
#
_cell.length_a   1.000
_cell.length_b   1.000
_cell.length_c   1.000
_cell.angle_alpha   90.00
_cell.angle_beta   90.00
_cell.angle_gamma   90.00
#
_symmetry.space_group_name_H-M   'P 1'
#
loop_
_entity.id
_entity.type
_entity.pdbx_description
1 polymer ?
#
loop_
_entity_poly.entity_id
_entity_poly.type
_entity_poly.pdbx_seq_one_letter_code
_entity_poly.pdbx_strand_id
1 'polypeptide(L)'
;MTKQDIINHVSQEASLSRSKAEEAVETVIKLIKESLGQGEPVILRRFGTFQVKQKSKRMGRNPKTGEEAEISERKVVRFKSGKHFKQAVNDESDG
;
A
#
# COMPACT_ATOMS: atom_id res chain seq x y z
N MET A 1 -5.68 -12.35 -5.07
CA MET A 1 -4.60 -12.86 -4.17
C MET A 1 -4.76 -12.24 -2.80
N THR A 2 -4.78 -13.07 -1.77
CA THR A 2 -4.95 -12.64 -0.39
C THR A 2 -3.61 -12.72 0.34
N LYS A 3 -3.60 -12.22 1.58
CA LYS A 3 -2.40 -12.35 2.41
C LYS A 3 -2.05 -13.82 2.64
N GLN A 4 -3.05 -14.69 2.79
CA GLN A 4 -2.82 -16.12 2.96
C GLN A 4 -2.17 -16.73 1.73
N ASP A 5 -2.58 -16.29 0.55
CA ASP A 5 -1.97 -16.74 -0.69
C ASP A 5 -0.51 -16.33 -0.76
N ILE A 6 -0.22 -15.10 -0.35
CA ILE A 6 1.17 -14.60 -0.32
C ILE A 6 2.01 -15.43 0.65
N ILE A 7 1.46 -15.72 1.83
CA ILE A 7 2.17 -16.54 2.82
C ILE A 7 2.48 -17.92 2.26
N ASN A 8 1.53 -18.53 1.56
CA ASN A 8 1.74 -19.83 0.96
C ASN A 8 2.85 -19.80 -0.09
N HIS A 9 2.84 -18.77 -0.93
CA HIS A 9 3.88 -18.63 -1.96
C HIS A 9 5.26 -18.37 -1.34
N VAL A 10 5.32 -17.53 -0.32
CA VAL A 10 6.58 -17.25 0.37
C VAL A 10 7.13 -18.53 1.01
N SER A 11 6.26 -19.32 1.61
CA SER A 11 6.65 -20.59 2.20
C SER A 11 7.32 -21.48 1.15
N GLN A 12 6.73 -21.58 -0.03
CA GLN A 12 7.26 -22.42 -1.11
C GLN A 12 8.52 -21.83 -1.74
N GLU A 13 8.46 -20.55 -2.10
CA GLU A 13 9.57 -19.91 -2.82
C GLU A 13 10.82 -19.76 -1.97
N ALA A 14 10.67 -19.47 -0.69
CA ALA A 14 11.81 -19.25 0.19
C ALA A 14 12.15 -20.48 1.01
N SER A 15 11.49 -21.61 0.78
CA SER A 15 11.72 -22.85 1.50
C SER A 15 11.60 -22.66 3.02
N LEU A 16 10.57 -21.94 3.44
CA LEU A 16 10.29 -21.69 4.83
C LEU A 16 9.09 -22.52 5.28
N SER A 17 9.03 -22.83 6.57
CA SER A 17 7.81 -23.41 7.13
C SER A 17 6.71 -22.37 6.99
N ARG A 18 5.46 -22.81 7.01
CA ARG A 18 4.33 -21.90 6.93
C ARG A 18 4.36 -20.87 8.06
N SER A 19 4.73 -21.31 9.27
CA SER A 19 4.84 -20.42 10.42
C SER A 19 5.88 -19.33 10.19
N LYS A 20 7.03 -19.70 9.64
CA LYS A 20 8.08 -18.71 9.38
C LYS A 20 7.70 -17.78 8.23
N ALA A 21 7.02 -18.30 7.22
CA ALA A 21 6.54 -17.47 6.11
C ALA A 21 5.51 -16.46 6.59
N GLU A 22 4.62 -16.87 7.47
CA GLU A 22 3.64 -15.96 8.06
C GLU A 22 4.32 -14.85 8.85
N GLU A 23 5.29 -15.22 9.68
CA GLU A 23 6.06 -14.26 10.45
C GLU A 23 6.76 -13.25 9.52
N ALA A 24 7.35 -13.72 8.45
CA ALA A 24 8.05 -12.85 7.50
C ALA A 24 7.11 -11.86 6.84
N VAL A 25 5.97 -12.33 6.35
CA VAL A 25 4.99 -11.47 5.68
C VAL A 25 4.40 -10.46 6.67
N GLU A 26 4.03 -10.91 7.86
CA GLU A 26 3.48 -10.03 8.88
C GLU A 26 4.49 -8.96 9.30
N THR A 27 5.77 -9.32 9.39
CA THR A 27 6.81 -8.37 9.75
C THR A 27 6.95 -7.27 8.69
N VAL A 28 6.92 -7.65 7.41
CA VAL A 28 7.00 -6.66 6.33
C VAL A 28 5.83 -5.67 6.42
N ILE A 29 4.63 -6.19 6.58
CA ILE A 29 3.43 -5.34 6.67
C ILE A 29 3.52 -4.43 7.90
N LYS A 30 3.94 -4.96 9.02
CA LYS A 30 4.09 -4.20 10.26
C LYS A 30 5.07 -3.05 10.08
N LEU A 31 6.23 -3.32 9.47
CA LEU A 31 7.24 -2.29 9.25
C LEU A 31 6.74 -1.17 8.35
N ILE A 32 5.98 -1.52 7.32
CA ILE A 32 5.39 -0.52 6.43
C ILE A 32 4.42 0.35 7.21
N LYS A 33 3.55 -0.26 8.00
CA LYS A 33 2.57 0.48 8.79
C LYS A 33 3.23 1.39 9.82
N GLU A 34 4.24 0.90 10.50
CA GLU A 34 4.95 1.69 11.51
C GLU A 34 5.67 2.88 10.89
N SER A 35 6.34 2.66 9.77
CA SER A 35 7.04 3.75 9.09
C SER A 35 6.08 4.85 8.67
N LEU A 36 4.98 4.47 8.04
CA LEU A 36 3.99 5.44 7.58
C LEU A 36 3.29 6.12 8.75
N GLY A 37 3.11 5.41 9.86
CA GLY A 37 2.54 5.99 11.07
C GLY A 37 3.41 7.11 11.65
N GLN A 38 4.72 7.06 11.38
CA GLN A 38 5.65 8.10 11.79
C GLN A 38 5.85 9.16 10.71
N GLY A 39 5.12 9.07 9.61
CA GLY A 39 5.25 10.02 8.51
C GLY A 39 6.40 9.73 7.56
N GLU A 40 7.07 8.59 7.73
CA GLU A 40 8.22 8.23 6.89
C GLU A 40 7.76 7.43 5.69
N PRO A 41 8.16 7.82 4.47
CA PRO A 41 7.79 7.03 3.29
C PRO A 41 8.53 5.69 3.26
N VAL A 42 7.93 4.73 2.59
CA VAL A 42 8.56 3.41 2.37
C VAL A 42 8.83 3.29 0.89
N ILE A 43 10.09 3.22 0.54
CA ILE A 43 10.52 3.17 -0.86
C ILE A 43 10.97 1.75 -1.17
N LEU A 44 10.24 1.07 -2.06
CA LEU A 44 10.56 -0.27 -2.49
C LEU A 44 11.06 -0.20 -3.93
N ARG A 45 12.36 -0.33 -4.08
CA ARG A 45 13.02 -0.19 -5.38
C ARG A 45 12.39 -1.14 -6.40
N ARG A 46 12.11 -0.61 -7.59
CA ARG A 46 11.51 -1.33 -8.72
C ARG A 46 10.06 -1.73 -8.49
N PHE A 47 9.47 -1.30 -7.40
CA PHE A 47 8.07 -1.57 -7.08
C PHE A 47 7.29 -0.27 -6.95
N GLY A 48 7.60 0.51 -5.95
CA GLY A 48 6.91 1.78 -5.75
C GLY A 48 7.19 2.35 -4.38
N THR A 49 6.48 3.41 -4.08
CA THR A 49 6.66 4.15 -2.84
C THR A 49 5.32 4.32 -2.15
N PHE A 50 5.28 3.96 -0.87
CA PHE A 50 4.15 4.28 0.01
C PHE A 50 4.45 5.60 0.69
N GLN A 51 3.49 6.49 0.70
CA GLN A 51 3.66 7.78 1.37
C GLN A 51 2.39 8.22 2.05
N VAL A 52 2.54 9.12 3.00
CA VAL A 52 1.42 9.71 3.73
C VAL A 52 1.19 11.11 3.17
N LYS A 53 -0.04 11.41 2.83
CA LYS A 53 -0.44 12.73 2.38
C LYS A 53 -1.37 13.34 3.41
N GLN A 54 -1.14 14.60 3.72
CA GLN A 54 -2.01 15.36 4.60
C GLN A 54 -3.10 15.96 3.73
N LYS A 55 -4.36 15.62 4.03
CA LYS A 55 -5.51 16.22 3.36
C LYS A 55 -6.01 17.37 4.20
N SER A 56 -6.06 18.55 3.60
CA SER A 56 -6.54 19.75 4.27
C SER A 56 -8.04 19.66 4.53
N LYS A 57 -8.46 20.36 5.58
CA LYS A 57 -9.88 20.57 5.86
C LYS A 57 -10.53 21.23 4.66
N ARG A 58 -11.68 20.77 4.27
CA ARG A 58 -12.39 21.31 3.12
C ARG A 58 -13.89 21.13 3.26
N MET A 59 -14.64 21.81 2.41
CA MET A 59 -16.09 21.66 2.33
C MET A 59 -16.41 20.62 1.27
N GLY A 60 -17.24 19.67 1.63
CA GLY A 60 -17.75 18.69 0.69
C GLY A 60 -19.26 18.82 0.61
N ARG A 61 -19.87 18.13 -0.33
CA ARG A 61 -21.32 18.16 -0.51
C ARG A 61 -21.87 16.73 -0.47
N ASN A 62 -22.92 16.54 0.31
CA ASN A 62 -23.59 15.26 0.38
C ASN A 62 -24.40 15.07 -0.91
N PRO A 63 -24.09 14.06 -1.73
CA PRO A 63 -24.79 13.89 -3.00
C PRO A 63 -26.28 13.54 -2.86
N LYS A 64 -26.69 13.04 -1.69
CA LYS A 64 -28.09 12.68 -1.47
C LYS A 64 -28.94 13.87 -1.06
N THR A 65 -28.41 14.75 -0.22
CA THR A 65 -29.16 15.86 0.32
C THR A 65 -28.76 17.19 -0.30
N GLY A 66 -27.62 17.26 -0.94
CA GLY A 66 -27.08 18.52 -1.47
C GLY A 66 -26.51 19.43 -0.41
N GLU A 67 -26.54 19.02 0.84
CA GLU A 67 -26.01 19.83 1.94
C GLU A 67 -24.50 19.83 1.95
N GLU A 68 -23.92 20.99 2.25
CA GLU A 68 -22.49 21.10 2.43
C GLU A 68 -22.11 20.61 3.81
N ALA A 69 -21.01 19.86 3.88
CA ALA A 69 -20.48 19.35 5.14
C ALA A 69 -18.99 19.56 5.16
N GLU A 70 -18.47 19.90 6.34
CA GLU A 70 -17.05 20.08 6.52
C GLU A 70 -16.36 18.72 6.57
N ILE A 71 -15.33 18.56 5.74
CA ILE A 71 -14.49 17.36 5.75
C ILE A 71 -13.24 17.73 6.53
N SER A 72 -13.03 17.04 7.67
CA SER A 72 -11.89 17.29 8.54
C SER A 72 -10.57 16.99 7.82
N GLU A 73 -9.52 17.65 8.24
CA GLU A 73 -8.21 17.29 7.75
C GLU A 73 -7.86 15.90 8.25
N ARG A 74 -7.11 15.16 7.44
CA ARG A 74 -6.75 13.79 7.77
C ARG A 74 -5.50 13.39 7.00
N LYS A 75 -4.88 12.31 7.45
CA LYS A 75 -3.77 11.71 6.75
C LYS A 75 -4.27 10.51 5.95
N VAL A 76 -3.77 10.37 4.75
CA VAL A 76 -4.12 9.22 3.90
C VAL A 76 -2.84 8.57 3.39
N VAL A 77 -2.92 7.27 3.18
CA VAL A 77 -1.80 6.51 2.61
C VAL A 77 -1.97 6.48 1.11
N ARG A 78 -0.90 6.79 0.40
CA ARG A 78 -0.88 6.70 -1.05
C ARG A 78 0.24 5.82 -1.51
N PHE A 79 -0.04 5.03 -2.54
CA PHE A 79 0.97 4.22 -3.18
C PHE A 79 1.23 4.77 -4.58
N LYS A 80 2.50 5.04 -4.87
CA LYS A 80 2.90 5.49 -6.19
C LYS A 80 3.73 4.38 -6.82
N SER A 81 3.22 3.77 -7.89
CA SER A 81 3.91 2.67 -8.55
C SER A 81 5.13 3.18 -9.30
N GLY A 82 6.20 2.39 -9.27
CA GLY A 82 7.42 2.72 -9.98
C GLY A 82 7.32 2.34 -11.45
N LYS A 83 8.32 2.75 -12.21
CA LYS A 83 8.37 2.51 -13.66
C LYS A 83 8.30 1.02 -13.99
N HIS A 84 9.10 0.21 -13.31
CA HIS A 84 9.12 -1.23 -13.57
C HIS A 84 7.77 -1.89 -13.29
N PHE A 85 7.11 -1.46 -12.21
CA PHE A 85 5.82 -1.99 -11.86
C PHE A 85 4.79 -1.63 -12.92
N LYS A 86 4.79 -0.37 -13.35
CA LYS A 86 3.86 0.08 -14.40
C LYS A 86 4.05 -0.72 -15.68
N GLN A 87 5.30 -0.96 -16.05
CA GLN A 87 5.59 -1.73 -17.26
C GLN A 87 5.09 -3.17 -17.14
N ALA A 88 5.27 -3.78 -15.97
CA ALA A 88 4.80 -5.14 -15.74
C ALA A 88 3.28 -5.26 -15.86
N VAL A 89 2.56 -4.25 -15.34
CA VAL A 89 1.10 -4.26 -15.38
C VAL A 89 0.59 -4.02 -16.78
N ASN A 90 1.25 -3.15 -17.52
CA ASN A 90 0.81 -2.80 -18.88
C ASN A 90 1.36 -3.74 -19.96
N ASP A 91 2.25 -4.63 -19.58
CA ASP A 91 2.86 -5.59 -20.49
C ASP A 91 3.48 -4.90 -21.70
N GLU A 92 4.21 -3.84 -21.46
CA GLU A 92 4.81 -3.07 -22.54
C GLU A 92 6.09 -3.69 -23.09
N SER A 93 6.57 -4.71 -22.41
CA SER A 93 7.80 -5.38 -22.80
C SER A 93 7.68 -6.05 -24.16
N ASP A 94 6.48 -6.41 -24.56
CA ASP A 94 6.24 -7.08 -25.85
C ASP A 94 5.82 -6.12 -26.94
N GLY A 95 5.67 -4.87 -26.56
CA GLY A 95 5.26 -3.81 -27.48
C GLY A 95 6.38 -3.31 -28.34
#